data_763e2c239c1007d30662dd9eb49339c5
#
_entry.id   763e2c239c1007d30662dd9eb49339c5
#
_cell.length_a   1.000
_cell.length_b   1.000
_cell.length_c   1.000
_cell.angle_alpha   90.00
_cell.angle_beta   90.00
_cell.angle_gamma   90.00
#
_symmetry.space_group_name_H-M   'P 1'
#
loop_
_entity.id
_entity.type
_entity.pdbx_description
1 polymer ?
#
loop_
_entity_poly.entity_id
_entity_poly.type
_entity_poly.pdbx_seq_one_letter_code
_entity_poly.pdbx_strand_id
1 'polypeptide(L)' 'MNNIHDSISLIEQYLDINNAEYQVHGNNIEIYPLEKSVIRIKFNNSEIEIISQAKEYSFDKINNNFFSQLQSLIT' A
#
# COMPACT_ATOMS: atom_id res chain seq x y z
N MET A 1 -12.03 -1.01 15.93
CA MET A 1 -11.79 -2.20 15.11
C MET A 1 -11.47 -1.77 13.70
N ASN A 2 -10.32 -2.20 13.18
CA ASN A 2 -9.92 -1.79 11.84
C ASN A 2 -10.62 -2.63 10.79
N ASN A 3 -11.37 -1.95 9.94
CA ASN A 3 -12.03 -2.58 8.81
C ASN A 3 -11.07 -2.53 7.62
N ILE A 4 -10.85 -3.68 6.98
CA ILE A 4 -9.97 -3.74 5.81
C ILE A 4 -10.44 -2.79 4.73
N HIS A 5 -11.75 -2.66 4.53
CA HIS A 5 -12.29 -1.74 3.54
C HIS A 5 -11.94 -0.29 3.84
N ASP A 6 -11.97 0.11 5.12
CA ASP A 6 -11.58 1.46 5.51
C ASP A 6 -10.10 1.68 5.26
N SER A 7 -9.27 0.69 5.54
CA SER A 7 -7.84 0.77 5.30
C SER A 7 -7.54 0.90 3.81
N ILE A 8 -8.22 0.11 2.99
CA ILE A 8 -8.05 0.17 1.53
C ILE A 8 -8.47 1.55 1.03
N SER A 9 -9.59 2.10 1.55
CA SER A 9 -10.05 3.43 1.14
C SER A 9 -9.03 4.51 1.48
N LEU A 10 -8.42 4.44 2.64
CA LEU A 10 -7.39 5.41 3.02
C LEU A 10 -6.19 5.34 2.09
N ILE A 11 -5.78 4.14 1.73
CA ILE A 11 -4.67 3.97 0.81
C ILE A 11 -5.03 4.47 -0.58
N GLU A 12 -6.25 4.18 -1.04
CA GLU A 12 -6.70 4.66 -2.35
C GLU A 12 -6.71 6.19 -2.40
N GLN A 13 -7.19 6.84 -1.34
CA GLN A 13 -7.17 8.30 -1.28
C GLN A 13 -5.76 8.85 -1.38
N TYR A 14 -4.83 8.23 -0.68
CA TYR A 14 -3.43 8.64 -0.73
C TYR A 14 -2.87 8.48 -2.14
N LEU A 15 -3.15 7.35 -2.79
CA LEU A 15 -2.67 7.08 -4.13
C LEU A 15 -3.29 8.03 -5.15
N ASP A 16 -4.58 8.34 -5.00
CA ASP A 16 -5.25 9.30 -5.88
C ASP A 16 -4.63 10.69 -5.77
N ILE A 17 -4.35 11.12 -4.55
CA ILE A 17 -3.73 12.43 -4.32
C ILE A 17 -2.35 12.50 -4.99
N ASN A 18 -1.64 11.38 -5.00
CA ASN A 18 -0.30 11.32 -5.58
C ASN A 18 -0.30 10.93 -7.06
N ASN A 19 -1.48 10.82 -7.67
CA ASN A 19 -1.63 10.47 -9.08
C ASN A 19 -0.99 9.14 -9.43
N ALA A 20 -1.00 8.20 -8.50
CA ALA A 20 -0.44 6.88 -8.71
C ALA A 20 -1.44 5.99 -9.43
N GLU A 21 -0.95 5.14 -10.32
CA GLU A 21 -1.80 4.13 -10.94
C GLU A 21 -1.82 2.89 -10.05
N TYR A 22 -3.00 2.32 -9.85
CA TYR A 22 -3.13 1.15 -9.01
C TYR A 22 -4.39 0.37 -9.37
N GLN A 23 -4.45 -0.87 -8.88
CA GLN A 23 -5.65 -1.70 -8.98
C GLN A 23 -5.87 -2.38 -7.64
N VAL A 24 -7.13 -2.57 -7.29
CA VAL A 24 -7.51 -3.30 -6.07
C VAL A 24 -8.01 -4.68 -6.47
N HIS A 25 -7.42 -5.70 -5.89
CA HIS A 25 -7.80 -7.10 -6.12
C HIS A 25 -8.15 -7.74 -4.79
N GLY A 26 -9.44 -7.80 -4.45
CA GLY A 26 -9.87 -8.34 -3.17
C GLY A 26 -9.27 -7.53 -2.03
N ASN A 27 -8.43 -8.16 -1.22
CA ASN A 27 -7.76 -7.50 -0.11
C ASN A 27 -6.33 -7.08 -0.44
N ASN A 28 -5.99 -7.02 -1.72
CA ASN A 28 -4.65 -6.64 -2.16
C ASN A 28 -4.73 -5.41 -3.05
N ILE A 29 -3.70 -4.59 -2.98
CA ILE A 29 -3.58 -3.42 -3.85
C ILE A 29 -2.27 -3.57 -4.62
N GLU A 30 -2.34 -3.41 -5.95
CA GLU A 30 -1.14 -3.36 -6.77
C GLU A 30 -0.96 -1.94 -7.29
N ILE A 31 0.24 -1.41 -7.10
CA ILE A 31 0.58 -0.05 -7.51
C ILE A 31 1.62 -0.14 -8.61
N TYR A 32 1.44 0.66 -9.66
CA TYR A 32 2.31 0.65 -10.83
C TYR A 32 3.05 1.97 -10.96
N PRO A 33 4.16 2.15 -10.21
CA PRO A 33 4.93 3.38 -10.30
C PRO A 33 5.61 3.49 -11.66
N LEU A 34 5.72 4.72 -12.15
CA LEU A 34 6.35 4.96 -13.44
C LEU A 34 7.84 4.59 -13.36
N GLU A 35 8.28 3.74 -14.27
CA GLU A 35 9.68 3.32 -14.38
C GLU A 35 10.21 2.62 -13.12
N LYS A 36 9.32 2.04 -12.33
CA LYS A 36 9.70 1.31 -11.12
C LYS A 36 8.95 -0.01 -11.06
N SER A 37 9.42 -0.89 -10.19
CA SER A 37 8.79 -2.19 -10.00
C SER A 37 7.42 -2.05 -9.37
N VAL A 38 6.54 -3.01 -9.67
CA VAL A 38 5.21 -3.06 -9.06
C VAL A 38 5.33 -3.19 -7.55
N ILE A 39 4.50 -2.45 -6.85
CA ILE A 39 4.40 -2.50 -5.40
C ILE A 39 3.10 -3.20 -5.05
N ARG A 40 3.15 -4.15 -4.12
CA ARG A 40 1.96 -4.84 -3.66
C ARG A 40 1.73 -4.56 -2.20
N ILE A 41 0.49 -4.30 -1.85
CA ILE A 41 0.07 -4.14 -0.47
C ILE A 41 -0.87 -5.27 -0.15
N LYS A 42 -0.52 -6.07 0.85
CA LYS A 42 -1.32 -7.22 1.27
C LYS A 42 -1.80 -7.02 2.69
N PHE A 43 -3.03 -7.40 2.95
CA PHE A 43 -3.61 -7.34 4.28
C PHE A 43 -3.72 -8.75 4.84
N ASN A 44 -2.97 -9.01 5.89
CA ASN A 44 -3.06 -10.26 6.65
C ASN A 44 -3.87 -10.02 7.91
N ASN A 45 -4.08 -11.06 8.69
CA ASN A 45 -4.96 -10.98 9.87
C ASN A 45 -4.60 -9.86 10.83
N SER A 46 -3.32 -9.60 11.05
CA SER A 46 -2.88 -8.61 12.02
C SER A 46 -1.81 -7.67 11.47
N GLU A 47 -1.48 -7.81 10.20
CA GLU A 47 -0.39 -7.03 9.62
C GLU A 47 -0.75 -6.53 8.24
N ILE A 48 -0.11 -5.42 7.87
CA ILE A 48 -0.17 -4.88 6.52
C ILE A 48 1.23 -5.01 5.95
N GLU A 49 1.35 -5.64 4.79
CA GLU A 49 2.65 -5.85 4.16
C GLU A 49 2.76 -5.02 2.89
N ILE A 50 3.90 -4.36 2.73
CA ILE A 50 4.26 -3.71 1.47
C ILE A 50 5.38 -4.53 0.87
N ILE A 51 5.20 -5.00 -0.36
CA ILE A 51 6.18 -5.84 -1.05
C ILE A 51 6.62 -5.10 -2.30
N SER A 52 7.94 -4.88 -2.43
CA SER A 52 8.52 -4.22 -3.59
C SER A 52 9.80 -4.94 -3.96
N GLN A 53 9.84 -5.51 -5.16
CA GLN A 53 10.94 -6.34 -5.61
C GLN A 53 11.14 -7.51 -4.64
N ALA A 54 12.34 -7.62 -4.05
CA ALA A 54 12.65 -8.69 -3.10
C ALA A 54 12.50 -8.23 -1.65
N LYS A 55 12.00 -7.03 -1.41
CA LYS A 55 11.89 -6.46 -0.08
C LYS A 55 10.47 -6.49 0.42
N GLU A 56 10.30 -6.79 1.70
CA GLU A 56 9.00 -6.80 2.34
C GLU A 56 9.06 -5.93 3.58
N TYR A 57 8.00 -5.16 3.79
CA TYR A 57 7.86 -4.29 4.95
C TYR A 57 6.55 -4.62 5.62
N SER A 58 6.56 -4.81 6.94
CA SER A 58 5.37 -5.16 7.71
C SER A 58 5.00 -4.04 8.66
N PHE A 59 3.71 -3.78 8.79
CA PHE A 59 3.18 -2.73 9.65
C PHE A 59 1.98 -3.25 10.41
N ASP A 60 1.86 -2.80 11.66
CA ASP A 60 0.70 -3.17 12.49
C ASP A 60 -0.55 -2.41 12.09
N LYS A 61 -0.38 -1.21 11.56
CA LYS A 61 -1.51 -0.35 11.24
C LYS A 61 -1.08 0.70 10.21
N ILE A 62 -2.08 1.36 9.64
CA ILE A 62 -1.85 2.46 8.72
C ILE A 62 -1.63 3.72 9.53
N ASN A 63 -0.44 4.27 9.44
CA ASN A 63 -0.06 5.48 10.13
C ASN A 63 1.00 6.20 9.31
N ASN A 64 1.62 7.24 9.89
CA ASN A 64 2.62 8.01 9.17
C ASN A 64 3.81 7.17 8.73
N ASN A 65 4.21 6.19 9.53
CA ASN A 65 5.33 5.31 9.16
C ASN A 65 5.00 4.50 7.91
N PHE A 66 3.77 3.99 7.83
CA PHE A 66 3.32 3.24 6.66
C PHE A 66 3.37 4.12 5.42
N PHE A 67 2.78 5.31 5.49
CA PHE A 67 2.73 6.19 4.33
C PHE A 67 4.11 6.74 3.96
N SER A 68 4.98 6.96 4.93
CA SER A 68 6.35 7.39 4.64
C SER A 68 7.09 6.32 3.84
N GLN A 69 6.95 5.06 4.25
CA GLN A 69 7.58 3.97 3.52
C GLN A 69 6.99 3.84 2.12
N LEU A 70 5.67 3.92 2.02
CA LEU A 70 4.99 3.82 0.72
C LEU A 70 5.44 4.95 -0.21
N GLN A 71 5.52 6.17 0.32
CA GLN A 71 5.95 7.31 -0.48
C GLN A 71 7.36 7.12 -1.02
N SER A 72 8.27 6.60 -0.20
CA SER A 72 9.65 6.39 -0.64
C SER A 72 9.74 5.37 -1.78
N LEU A 73 8.78 4.45 -1.86
CA LEU A 73 8.77 3.45 -2.92
C LEU A 73 8.10 3.97 -4.19
N ILE A 74 7.14 4.88 -4.06
CA ILE A 74 6.44 5.46 -5.21
C ILE A 74 7.26 6.55 -5.89
N THR A 75 7.92 7.36 -5.11
CA THR A 75 8.72 8.47 -5.62
C THR A 75 10.16 8.04 -5.87
#